data_c2cff42687c2eefc9c874c6e266805fc
#
_entry.id   c2cff42687c2eefc9c874c6e266805fc
#
_cell.length_a   1.000
_cell.length_b   1.000
_cell.length_c   1.000
_cell.angle_alpha   90.00
_cell.angle_beta   90.00
_cell.angle_gamma   90.00
#
_symmetry.space_group_name_H-M   'P 1'
#
loop_
_entity.id
_entity.type
_entity.pdbx_description
1 polymer ?
#
loop_
_entity_poly.entity_id
_entity_poly.type
_entity_poly.pdbx_seq_one_letter_code
_entity_poly.pdbx_strand_id
1 'polypeptide(L)'
;MGQHSRQEVAGKAGVDPDYVDRLVEVGILRPGSGNTFSDGDVRRARWVQSFERAGVPLEGIAAAVRDGALSFSYLDATAFDRFAGVSGTTFRELSERTGVPLDLLLVVREAHGFAEPRPEDHVREDELTVVPLIELQLSSGIQPEVIERLLRAYGDGLRKIVETETAWYRTEVQTPLLEGGMTETEMLAAQADIGSRMTPLLDEALLSMYHAQQEHAWSTSAVEDVEAALERAGLYRPVRRPPAVSFLDITGYTRLTEERGDAAAAELAGRLATLVRGASREHEGQPVKWLGDGVMFYFPNPGDGVLAALDMVEGLPAAGLPPAHVGIHAGPVVFQEGDYFGRTVNIAARIAEYARPGEVLVTQEVVDATDLDGVDVTAIGPIELKGVSQPLSLHSVRRPG
;
A
#
# COMPACT_ATOMS: atom_id res chain seq x y z
N MET A 1 -4.55 6.20 -33.39
CA MET A 1 -3.92 4.87 -33.51
C MET A 1 -2.57 5.07 -34.20
N GLY A 2 -1.48 4.85 -33.48
CA GLY A 2 -0.13 4.93 -34.03
C GLY A 2 0.07 3.87 -35.12
N GLN A 3 0.75 4.22 -36.18
CA GLN A 3 1.23 3.25 -37.17
C GLN A 3 2.73 3.10 -36.97
N HIS A 4 3.17 1.89 -36.63
CA HIS A 4 4.56 1.58 -36.33
C HIS A 4 5.15 0.65 -37.39
N SER A 5 6.39 0.89 -37.74
CA SER A 5 7.21 -0.06 -38.46
C SER A 5 7.59 -1.26 -37.57
N ARG A 6 8.05 -2.34 -38.17
CA ARG A 6 8.56 -3.51 -37.44
C ARG A 6 9.64 -3.14 -36.40
N GLN A 7 10.58 -2.27 -36.76
CA GLN A 7 11.65 -1.83 -35.86
C GLN A 7 11.10 -1.00 -34.67
N GLU A 8 10.12 -0.14 -34.92
CA GLU A 8 9.47 0.62 -33.86
C GLU A 8 8.69 -0.28 -32.92
N VAL A 9 7.97 -1.31 -33.43
CA VAL A 9 7.31 -2.32 -32.56
C VAL A 9 8.35 -3.02 -31.70
N ALA A 10 9.45 -3.49 -32.30
CA ALA A 10 10.50 -4.17 -31.56
C ALA A 10 11.10 -3.29 -30.46
N GLY A 11 11.45 -2.05 -30.79
CA GLY A 11 12.00 -1.09 -29.84
C GLY A 11 11.02 -0.78 -28.69
N LYS A 12 9.78 -0.42 -29.01
CA LYS A 12 8.74 -0.07 -28.01
C LYS A 12 8.31 -1.26 -27.15
N ALA A 13 8.28 -2.46 -27.72
CA ALA A 13 7.95 -3.68 -26.98
C ALA A 13 9.14 -4.20 -26.15
N GLY A 14 10.37 -3.77 -26.46
CA GLY A 14 11.58 -4.29 -25.83
C GLY A 14 11.89 -5.72 -26.25
N VAL A 15 11.65 -6.05 -27.52
CA VAL A 15 11.87 -7.38 -28.11
C VAL A 15 12.82 -7.27 -29.30
N ASP A 16 13.37 -8.42 -29.72
CA ASP A 16 14.18 -8.49 -30.94
C ASP A 16 13.28 -8.30 -32.18
N PRO A 17 13.73 -7.58 -33.23
CA PRO A 17 13.01 -7.50 -34.51
C PRO A 17 12.65 -8.86 -35.12
N ASP A 18 13.52 -9.87 -35.00
CA ASP A 18 13.24 -11.21 -35.48
C ASP A 18 12.12 -11.90 -34.68
N TYR A 19 11.94 -11.50 -33.44
CA TYR A 19 10.81 -11.95 -32.64
C TYR A 19 9.48 -11.41 -33.17
N VAL A 20 9.44 -10.16 -33.63
CA VAL A 20 8.25 -9.58 -34.28
C VAL A 20 7.89 -10.38 -35.55
N ASP A 21 8.89 -10.75 -36.38
CA ASP A 21 8.66 -11.59 -37.55
C ASP A 21 8.09 -12.95 -37.17
N ARG A 22 8.64 -13.58 -36.14
CA ARG A 22 8.14 -14.85 -35.62
C ARG A 22 6.69 -14.78 -35.19
N LEU A 23 6.30 -13.68 -34.52
CA LEU A 23 4.91 -13.44 -34.10
C LEU A 23 3.96 -13.25 -35.32
N VAL A 24 4.45 -12.65 -36.40
CA VAL A 24 3.71 -12.55 -37.67
C VAL A 24 3.57 -13.92 -38.33
N GLU A 25 4.64 -14.70 -38.39
CA GLU A 25 4.64 -16.06 -38.99
C GLU A 25 3.66 -16.99 -38.28
N VAL A 26 3.58 -16.94 -36.94
CA VAL A 26 2.64 -17.77 -36.18
C VAL A 26 1.21 -17.19 -36.11
N GLY A 27 0.98 -15.99 -36.68
CA GLY A 27 -0.34 -15.37 -36.83
C GLY A 27 -0.85 -14.63 -35.59
N ILE A 28 -0.01 -14.36 -34.62
CA ILE A 28 -0.33 -13.55 -33.42
C ILE A 28 -0.36 -12.06 -33.76
N LEU A 29 0.58 -11.57 -34.55
CA LEU A 29 0.56 -10.23 -35.12
C LEU A 29 0.07 -10.28 -36.57
N ARG A 30 -0.68 -9.27 -36.98
CA ARG A 30 -1.19 -9.13 -38.34
C ARG A 30 -0.91 -7.73 -38.84
N PRO A 31 0.16 -7.52 -39.63
CA PRO A 31 0.44 -6.19 -40.15
C PRO A 31 -0.70 -5.68 -41.05
N GLY A 32 -0.99 -4.41 -40.92
CA GLY A 32 -1.95 -3.71 -41.74
C GLY A 32 -1.42 -3.37 -43.14
N SER A 33 -2.15 -2.54 -43.87
CA SER A 33 -1.75 -2.05 -45.18
C SER A 33 -0.43 -1.27 -45.09
N GLY A 34 0.55 -1.62 -45.93
CA GLY A 34 1.89 -1.01 -45.89
C GLY A 34 2.84 -1.63 -44.86
N ASN A 35 2.55 -2.82 -44.35
CA ASN A 35 3.35 -3.53 -43.36
C ASN A 35 3.55 -2.73 -42.05
N THR A 36 2.48 -2.07 -41.60
CA THR A 36 2.45 -1.27 -40.37
C THR A 36 1.69 -1.99 -39.25
N PHE A 37 2.01 -1.66 -38.00
CA PHE A 37 1.47 -2.24 -36.80
C PHE A 37 0.81 -1.17 -35.92
N SER A 38 -0.16 -1.56 -35.13
CA SER A 38 -0.86 -0.72 -34.18
C SER A 38 -0.16 -0.66 -32.80
N ASP A 39 -0.58 0.28 -31.96
CA ASP A 39 -0.18 0.31 -30.54
C ASP A 39 -0.57 -1.00 -29.81
N GLY A 40 -1.70 -1.61 -30.19
CA GLY A 40 -2.10 -2.94 -29.71
C GLY A 40 -1.13 -4.05 -30.07
N ASP A 41 -0.50 -3.97 -31.26
CA ASP A 41 0.50 -4.95 -31.68
C ASP A 41 1.79 -4.82 -30.87
N VAL A 42 2.19 -3.60 -30.48
CA VAL A 42 3.30 -3.38 -29.55
C VAL A 42 3.03 -4.09 -28.21
N ARG A 43 1.81 -3.91 -27.69
CA ARG A 43 1.38 -4.56 -26.44
C ARG A 43 1.34 -6.07 -26.56
N ARG A 44 0.80 -6.60 -27.67
CA ARG A 44 0.79 -8.06 -27.94
C ARG A 44 2.19 -8.63 -27.96
N ALA A 45 3.13 -8.00 -28.67
CA ALA A 45 4.51 -8.48 -28.74
C ALA A 45 5.15 -8.57 -27.36
N ARG A 46 4.99 -7.55 -26.52
CA ARG A 46 5.50 -7.54 -25.14
C ARG A 46 4.87 -8.62 -24.27
N TRP A 47 3.54 -8.74 -24.29
CA TRP A 47 2.82 -9.67 -23.42
C TRP A 47 3.07 -11.10 -23.80
N VAL A 48 3.09 -11.43 -25.10
CA VAL A 48 3.39 -12.79 -25.57
C VAL A 48 4.81 -13.17 -25.17
N GLN A 49 5.79 -12.26 -25.28
CA GLN A 49 7.14 -12.54 -24.78
C GLN A 49 7.16 -12.80 -23.27
N SER A 50 6.36 -12.06 -22.50
CA SER A 50 6.26 -12.28 -21.05
C SER A 50 5.68 -13.65 -20.72
N PHE A 51 4.70 -14.12 -21.49
CA PHE A 51 4.16 -15.48 -21.34
C PHE A 51 5.19 -16.55 -21.67
N GLU A 52 5.97 -16.39 -22.75
CA GLU A 52 7.05 -17.33 -23.07
C GLU A 52 8.12 -17.36 -21.96
N ARG A 53 8.51 -16.21 -21.41
CA ARG A 53 9.43 -16.13 -20.27
C ARG A 53 8.87 -16.80 -19.00
N ALA A 54 7.54 -16.83 -18.86
CA ALA A 54 6.86 -17.56 -17.79
C ALA A 54 6.70 -19.08 -18.10
N GLY A 55 7.21 -19.56 -19.23
CA GLY A 55 7.18 -20.97 -19.61
C GLY A 55 5.98 -21.40 -20.46
N VAL A 56 5.14 -20.46 -20.93
CA VAL A 56 4.02 -20.78 -21.83
C VAL A 56 4.56 -20.89 -23.28
N PRO A 57 4.41 -22.04 -23.97
CA PRO A 57 4.97 -22.23 -25.30
C PRO A 57 4.26 -21.39 -26.36
N LEU A 58 5.04 -20.68 -27.18
CA LEU A 58 4.51 -19.82 -28.25
C LEU A 58 3.61 -20.56 -29.23
N GLU A 59 3.96 -21.79 -29.57
CA GLU A 59 3.18 -22.64 -30.48
C GLU A 59 1.80 -22.95 -29.90
N GLY A 60 1.70 -23.12 -28.57
CA GLY A 60 0.45 -23.31 -27.86
C GLY A 60 -0.42 -22.04 -27.90
N ILE A 61 0.18 -20.88 -27.64
CA ILE A 61 -0.49 -19.59 -27.75
C ILE A 61 -1.01 -19.37 -29.19
N ALA A 62 -0.16 -19.60 -30.18
CA ALA A 62 -0.51 -19.44 -31.60
C ALA A 62 -1.63 -20.39 -32.04
N ALA A 63 -1.63 -21.64 -31.57
CA ALA A 63 -2.70 -22.58 -31.83
C ALA A 63 -4.02 -22.10 -31.23
N ALA A 64 -4.02 -21.69 -29.95
CA ALA A 64 -5.22 -21.19 -29.27
C ALA A 64 -5.81 -19.93 -29.95
N VAL A 65 -4.95 -19.02 -30.43
CA VAL A 65 -5.38 -17.83 -31.19
C VAL A 65 -5.98 -18.21 -32.53
N ARG A 66 -5.37 -19.17 -33.24
CA ARG A 66 -5.86 -19.65 -34.54
C ARG A 66 -7.20 -20.35 -34.43
N ASP A 67 -7.37 -21.16 -33.39
CA ASP A 67 -8.59 -21.93 -33.12
C ASP A 67 -9.71 -21.07 -32.47
N GLY A 68 -9.42 -19.80 -32.17
CA GLY A 68 -10.36 -18.88 -31.54
C GLY A 68 -10.58 -19.10 -30.05
N ALA A 69 -9.84 -20.02 -29.43
CA ALA A 69 -9.89 -20.25 -27.97
C ALA A 69 -9.22 -19.11 -27.17
N LEU A 70 -8.34 -18.32 -27.81
CA LEU A 70 -7.68 -17.17 -27.22
C LEU A 70 -7.74 -15.98 -28.17
N SER A 71 -7.97 -14.77 -27.65
CA SER A 71 -7.91 -13.53 -28.41
C SER A 71 -7.15 -12.47 -27.62
N PHE A 72 -6.30 -11.72 -28.30
CA PHE A 72 -5.59 -10.56 -27.76
C PHE A 72 -6.21 -9.23 -28.20
N SER A 73 -7.42 -9.24 -28.79
CA SER A 73 -8.10 -8.02 -29.24
C SER A 73 -8.40 -7.04 -28.10
N TYR A 74 -8.55 -7.53 -26.88
CA TYR A 74 -8.73 -6.69 -25.70
C TYR A 74 -7.56 -5.73 -25.45
N LEU A 75 -6.34 -6.05 -25.93
CA LEU A 75 -5.18 -5.18 -25.83
C LEU A 75 -5.26 -3.93 -26.73
N ASP A 76 -6.23 -3.86 -27.62
CA ASP A 76 -6.52 -2.65 -28.42
C ASP A 76 -7.38 -1.63 -27.65
N ALA A 77 -7.90 -2.02 -26.48
CA ALA A 77 -8.74 -1.13 -25.68
C ALA A 77 -7.92 0.02 -25.06
N THR A 78 -8.56 1.18 -24.93
CA THR A 78 -7.94 2.42 -24.40
C THR A 78 -7.46 2.29 -22.96
N ALA A 79 -8.01 1.35 -22.18
CA ALA A 79 -7.52 1.03 -20.84
C ALA A 79 -6.02 0.70 -20.80
N PHE A 80 -5.47 0.18 -21.89
CA PHE A 80 -4.07 -0.21 -22.00
C PHE A 80 -3.16 0.88 -22.58
N ASP A 81 -3.70 2.02 -23.04
CA ASP A 81 -2.91 3.11 -23.64
C ASP A 81 -1.95 3.76 -22.63
N ARG A 82 -2.25 3.64 -21.34
CA ARG A 82 -1.42 4.14 -20.23
C ARG A 82 -0.19 3.29 -19.92
N PHE A 83 -0.08 2.08 -20.48
CA PHE A 83 1.06 1.22 -20.21
C PHE A 83 2.24 1.60 -21.10
N ALA A 84 3.24 2.20 -20.45
CA ALA A 84 4.41 2.76 -21.11
C ALA A 84 5.20 1.75 -21.96
N GLY A 85 5.77 2.24 -23.03
CA GLY A 85 6.75 1.55 -23.85
C GLY A 85 8.13 1.47 -23.19
N VAL A 86 9.05 0.81 -23.89
CA VAL A 86 10.47 0.83 -23.54
C VAL A 86 11.14 1.93 -24.38
N SER A 87 11.96 2.75 -23.73
CA SER A 87 12.73 3.81 -24.41
C SER A 87 13.96 3.23 -25.12
N GLY A 88 14.58 4.02 -26.00
CA GLY A 88 15.86 3.65 -26.62
C GLY A 88 17.08 3.87 -25.73
N THR A 89 16.92 4.24 -24.46
CA THR A 89 18.01 4.63 -23.54
C THR A 89 18.16 3.57 -22.44
N THR A 90 19.39 3.16 -22.15
CA THR A 90 19.72 2.27 -21.03
C THR A 90 19.84 3.04 -19.72
N PHE A 91 19.77 2.35 -18.56
CA PHE A 91 20.00 2.98 -17.26
C PHE A 91 21.38 3.61 -17.16
N ARG A 92 22.40 2.98 -17.72
CA ARG A 92 23.76 3.51 -17.76
C ARG A 92 23.84 4.82 -18.55
N GLU A 93 23.33 4.83 -19.78
CA GLU A 93 23.29 6.05 -20.62
C GLU A 93 22.47 7.16 -19.97
N LEU A 94 21.37 6.83 -19.29
CA LEU A 94 20.56 7.80 -18.56
C LEU A 94 21.34 8.40 -17.39
N SER A 95 22.03 7.59 -16.61
CA SER A 95 22.90 8.04 -15.52
C SER A 95 24.00 8.97 -16.01
N GLU A 96 24.70 8.60 -17.06
CA GLU A 96 25.77 9.41 -17.69
C GLU A 96 25.26 10.75 -18.22
N ARG A 97 24.07 10.77 -18.79
CA ARG A 97 23.45 11.98 -19.36
C ARG A 97 22.92 12.94 -18.29
N THR A 98 22.31 12.44 -17.24
CA THR A 98 21.64 13.23 -16.22
C THR A 98 22.50 13.52 -14.98
N GLY A 99 23.54 12.70 -14.76
CA GLY A 99 24.34 12.74 -13.54
C GLY A 99 23.63 12.13 -12.31
N VAL A 100 22.43 11.57 -12.49
CA VAL A 100 21.74 10.83 -11.42
C VAL A 100 22.50 9.53 -11.13
N PRO A 101 22.79 9.20 -9.86
CA PRO A 101 23.45 7.94 -9.51
C PRO A 101 22.72 6.72 -10.10
N LEU A 102 23.51 5.82 -10.70
CA LEU A 102 22.96 4.63 -11.36
C LEU A 102 22.10 3.79 -10.41
N ASP A 103 22.59 3.56 -9.19
CA ASP A 103 21.88 2.75 -8.19
C ASP A 103 20.49 3.35 -7.87
N LEU A 104 20.39 4.68 -7.83
CA LEU A 104 19.12 5.36 -7.60
C LEU A 104 18.15 5.18 -8.79
N LEU A 105 18.66 5.18 -10.03
CA LEU A 105 17.84 4.90 -11.21
C LEU A 105 17.35 3.44 -11.24
N LEU A 106 18.16 2.48 -10.77
CA LEU A 106 17.74 1.08 -10.67
C LEU A 106 16.57 0.92 -9.68
N VAL A 107 16.61 1.66 -8.56
CA VAL A 107 15.50 1.68 -7.58
C VAL A 107 14.19 2.21 -8.19
N VAL A 108 14.25 3.11 -9.17
CA VAL A 108 13.03 3.58 -9.86
C VAL A 108 12.24 2.42 -10.47
N ARG A 109 12.92 1.45 -11.12
CA ARG A 109 12.27 0.24 -11.67
C ARG A 109 11.62 -0.62 -10.60
N GLU A 110 12.32 -0.82 -9.48
CA GLU A 110 11.77 -1.58 -8.34
C GLU A 110 10.53 -0.89 -7.76
N ALA A 111 10.58 0.44 -7.60
CA ALA A 111 9.44 1.24 -7.15
C ALA A 111 8.23 1.17 -8.11
N HIS A 112 8.47 0.96 -9.40
CA HIS A 112 7.43 0.68 -10.39
C HIS A 112 6.89 -0.76 -10.35
N GLY A 113 7.38 -1.60 -9.43
CA GLY A 113 6.90 -2.96 -9.23
C GLY A 113 7.53 -4.01 -10.16
N PHE A 114 8.63 -3.69 -10.82
CA PHE A 114 9.37 -4.62 -11.68
C PHE A 114 10.58 -5.20 -10.94
N ALA A 115 11.10 -6.31 -11.48
CA ALA A 115 12.33 -6.91 -10.96
C ALA A 115 13.52 -5.94 -11.12
N GLU A 116 14.50 -6.08 -10.22
CA GLU A 116 15.74 -5.31 -10.25
C GLU A 116 16.38 -5.36 -11.66
N PRO A 117 16.63 -4.19 -12.30
CA PRO A 117 17.15 -4.13 -13.64
C PRO A 117 18.68 -4.25 -13.64
N ARG A 118 19.23 -4.55 -14.81
CA ARG A 118 20.66 -4.41 -15.07
C ARG A 118 20.96 -3.02 -15.63
N PRO A 119 22.19 -2.50 -15.46
CA PRO A 119 22.58 -1.20 -16.02
C PRO A 119 22.37 -1.06 -17.53
N GLU A 120 22.44 -2.16 -18.27
CA GLU A 120 22.29 -2.24 -19.72
C GLU A 120 20.83 -2.43 -20.18
N ASP A 121 19.90 -2.64 -19.26
CA ASP A 121 18.48 -2.75 -19.60
C ASP A 121 17.94 -1.39 -20.03
N HIS A 122 17.03 -1.40 -20.99
CA HIS A 122 16.37 -0.18 -21.44
C HIS A 122 15.38 0.35 -20.41
N VAL A 123 15.42 1.66 -20.20
CA VAL A 123 14.51 2.39 -19.33
C VAL A 123 13.12 2.45 -19.96
N ARG A 124 12.07 2.34 -19.17
CA ARG A 124 10.68 2.52 -19.61
C ARG A 124 10.35 4.00 -19.72
N GLU A 125 9.38 4.35 -20.57
CA GLU A 125 8.96 5.74 -20.76
C GLU A 125 8.34 6.34 -19.48
N ASP A 126 7.62 5.54 -18.67
CA ASP A 126 7.06 5.97 -17.38
C ASP A 126 8.15 6.21 -16.32
N GLU A 127 9.22 5.43 -16.32
CA GLU A 127 10.36 5.64 -15.42
C GLU A 127 11.07 6.97 -15.70
N LEU A 128 11.13 7.40 -16.97
CA LEU A 128 11.71 8.68 -17.35
C LEU A 128 10.97 9.87 -16.74
N THR A 129 9.68 9.75 -16.44
CA THR A 129 8.89 10.83 -15.83
C THR A 129 9.30 11.15 -14.40
N VAL A 130 9.94 10.20 -13.70
CA VAL A 130 10.42 10.37 -12.32
C VAL A 130 11.77 11.08 -12.27
N VAL A 131 12.57 11.00 -13.33
CA VAL A 131 13.94 11.54 -13.36
C VAL A 131 14.03 13.04 -13.04
N PRO A 132 13.19 13.94 -13.60
CA PRO A 132 13.24 15.37 -13.28
C PRO A 132 13.00 15.67 -11.78
N LEU A 133 12.17 14.86 -11.11
CA LEU A 133 11.97 14.99 -9.67
C LEU A 133 13.25 14.65 -8.91
N ILE A 134 13.92 13.55 -9.30
CA ILE A 134 15.18 13.13 -8.68
C ILE A 134 16.26 14.19 -8.89
N GLU A 135 16.40 14.72 -10.12
CA GLU A 135 17.35 15.78 -10.44
C GLU A 135 17.11 17.04 -9.58
N LEU A 136 15.86 17.45 -9.41
CA LEU A 136 15.50 18.57 -8.55
C LEU A 136 15.86 18.30 -7.10
N GLN A 137 15.57 17.12 -6.58
CA GLN A 137 15.89 16.75 -5.20
C GLN A 137 17.41 16.75 -4.95
N LEU A 138 18.20 16.15 -5.84
CA LEU A 138 19.65 16.13 -5.75
C LEU A 138 20.24 17.55 -5.82
N SER A 139 19.78 18.38 -6.75
CA SER A 139 20.22 19.78 -6.86
C SER A 139 19.84 20.65 -5.66
N SER A 140 18.79 20.25 -4.92
CA SER A 140 18.38 20.87 -3.65
C SER A 140 19.19 20.38 -2.45
N GLY A 141 20.17 19.49 -2.66
CA GLY A 141 21.06 18.98 -1.60
C GLY A 141 20.50 17.78 -0.83
N ILE A 142 19.40 17.19 -1.28
CA ILE A 142 18.85 15.96 -0.67
C ILE A 142 19.77 14.79 -1.04
N GLN A 143 20.12 13.99 -0.03
CA GLN A 143 21.04 12.87 -0.21
C GLN A 143 20.35 11.71 -0.95
N PRO A 144 21.09 10.96 -1.81
CA PRO A 144 20.54 9.85 -2.59
C PRO A 144 19.78 8.81 -1.75
N GLU A 145 20.29 8.50 -0.56
CA GLU A 145 19.68 7.50 0.34
C GLU A 145 18.33 7.95 0.88
N VAL A 146 18.09 9.25 0.98
CA VAL A 146 16.79 9.82 1.39
C VAL A 146 15.80 9.71 0.24
N ILE A 147 16.26 9.99 -0.99
CA ILE A 147 15.44 9.86 -2.21
C ILE A 147 15.06 8.38 -2.44
N GLU A 148 16.02 7.48 -2.28
CA GLU A 148 15.78 6.03 -2.39
C GLU A 148 14.67 5.56 -1.44
N ARG A 149 14.76 5.94 -0.15
CA ARG A 149 13.72 5.58 0.83
C ARG A 149 12.33 6.09 0.43
N LEU A 150 12.27 7.34 -0.08
CA LEU A 150 11.01 7.92 -0.55
C LEU A 150 10.43 7.15 -1.75
N LEU A 151 11.27 6.79 -2.72
CA LEU A 151 10.85 6.00 -3.89
C LEU A 151 10.34 4.62 -3.48
N ARG A 152 11.03 3.94 -2.54
CA ARG A 152 10.57 2.65 -2.01
C ARG A 152 9.23 2.77 -1.28
N ALA A 153 9.05 3.80 -0.46
CA ALA A 153 7.78 4.05 0.23
C ALA A 153 6.62 4.29 -0.75
N TYR A 154 6.85 5.03 -1.84
CA TYR A 154 5.86 5.20 -2.91
C TYR A 154 5.55 3.87 -3.60
N GLY A 155 6.58 3.09 -3.95
CA GLY A 155 6.42 1.80 -4.61
C GLY A 155 5.61 0.82 -3.76
N ASP A 156 5.91 0.71 -2.48
CA ASP A 156 5.21 -0.20 -1.55
C ASP A 156 3.75 0.22 -1.32
N GLY A 157 3.50 1.52 -1.17
CA GLY A 157 2.14 2.05 -1.04
C GLY A 157 1.30 1.80 -2.29
N LEU A 158 1.82 2.11 -3.47
CA LEU A 158 1.15 1.90 -4.74
C LEU A 158 0.94 0.40 -5.03
N ARG A 159 1.91 -0.45 -4.73
CA ARG A 159 1.77 -1.91 -4.89
C ARG A 159 0.59 -2.43 -4.09
N LYS A 160 0.46 -2.02 -2.81
CA LYS A 160 -0.66 -2.43 -1.96
C LYS A 160 -2.02 -1.98 -2.50
N ILE A 161 -2.09 -0.77 -3.07
CA ILE A 161 -3.30 -0.27 -3.73
C ILE A 161 -3.64 -1.17 -4.93
N VAL A 162 -2.69 -1.40 -5.84
CA VAL A 162 -2.89 -2.18 -7.06
C VAL A 162 -3.24 -3.65 -6.75
N GLU A 163 -2.59 -4.27 -5.77
CA GLU A 163 -2.93 -5.63 -5.32
C GLU A 163 -4.36 -5.71 -4.79
N THR A 164 -4.77 -4.70 -4.00
CA THR A 164 -6.14 -4.61 -3.47
C THR A 164 -7.17 -4.44 -4.59
N GLU A 165 -6.91 -3.55 -5.55
CA GLU A 165 -7.77 -3.33 -6.72
C GLU A 165 -7.86 -4.59 -7.58
N THR A 166 -6.73 -5.28 -7.80
CA THR A 166 -6.67 -6.51 -8.59
C THR A 166 -7.48 -7.63 -7.92
N ALA A 167 -7.34 -7.79 -6.61
CA ALA A 167 -8.11 -8.78 -5.86
C ALA A 167 -9.62 -8.47 -5.90
N TRP A 168 -10.00 -7.22 -5.64
CA TRP A 168 -11.39 -6.76 -5.75
C TRP A 168 -11.95 -7.00 -7.14
N TYR A 169 -11.22 -6.61 -8.20
CA TYR A 169 -11.67 -6.77 -9.57
C TYR A 169 -11.89 -8.24 -9.95
N ARG A 170 -11.01 -9.12 -9.48
CA ARG A 170 -11.14 -10.56 -9.67
C ARG A 170 -12.42 -11.10 -9.04
N THR A 171 -12.69 -10.71 -7.79
CA THR A 171 -13.84 -11.22 -7.02
C THR A 171 -15.15 -10.64 -7.50
N GLU A 172 -15.21 -9.32 -7.72
CA GLU A 172 -16.46 -8.60 -7.95
C GLU A 172 -16.83 -8.46 -9.44
N VAL A 173 -15.84 -8.65 -10.34
CA VAL A 173 -16.06 -8.49 -11.79
C VAL A 173 -15.78 -9.79 -12.55
N GLN A 174 -14.59 -10.36 -12.42
CA GLN A 174 -14.22 -11.54 -13.22
C GLN A 174 -15.03 -12.78 -12.86
N THR A 175 -15.05 -13.14 -11.58
CA THR A 175 -15.74 -14.34 -11.11
C THR A 175 -17.22 -14.35 -11.48
N PRO A 176 -18.01 -13.29 -11.25
CA PRO A 176 -19.41 -13.25 -11.67
C PRO A 176 -19.64 -13.38 -13.19
N LEU A 177 -18.73 -12.82 -14.01
CA LEU A 177 -18.85 -12.95 -15.47
C LEU A 177 -18.66 -14.39 -15.93
N LEU A 178 -17.65 -15.09 -15.37
CA LEU A 178 -17.40 -16.51 -15.65
C LEU A 178 -18.52 -17.42 -15.13
N GLU A 179 -19.01 -17.19 -13.90
CA GLU A 179 -20.13 -17.92 -13.32
C GLU A 179 -21.44 -17.66 -14.10
N GLY A 180 -21.57 -16.50 -14.74
CA GLY A 180 -22.64 -16.15 -15.66
C GLY A 180 -22.58 -16.87 -17.02
N GLY A 181 -21.54 -17.70 -17.25
CA GLY A 181 -21.39 -18.54 -18.44
C GLY A 181 -20.61 -17.89 -19.59
N MET A 182 -19.92 -16.75 -19.35
CA MET A 182 -18.99 -16.19 -20.34
C MET A 182 -17.77 -17.07 -20.50
N THR A 183 -17.29 -17.18 -21.74
CA THR A 183 -15.97 -17.75 -22.01
C THR A 183 -14.87 -16.79 -21.56
N GLU A 184 -13.64 -17.28 -21.36
CA GLU A 184 -12.49 -16.45 -20.98
C GLU A 184 -12.26 -15.31 -21.98
N THR A 185 -12.46 -15.56 -23.28
CA THR A 185 -12.29 -14.54 -24.33
C THR A 185 -13.38 -13.45 -24.23
N GLU A 186 -14.63 -13.83 -23.99
CA GLU A 186 -15.75 -12.88 -23.80
C GLU A 186 -15.55 -12.05 -22.51
N MET A 187 -15.10 -12.70 -21.44
CA MET A 187 -14.79 -12.05 -20.17
C MET A 187 -13.65 -11.03 -20.35
N LEU A 188 -12.56 -11.36 -21.05
CA LEU A 188 -11.45 -10.43 -21.31
C LEU A 188 -11.91 -9.22 -22.15
N ALA A 189 -12.79 -9.41 -23.12
CA ALA A 189 -13.36 -8.32 -23.89
C ALA A 189 -14.26 -7.42 -23.05
N ALA A 190 -15.13 -8.00 -22.22
CA ALA A 190 -16.00 -7.27 -21.30
C ALA A 190 -15.16 -6.46 -20.27
N GLN A 191 -14.10 -7.05 -19.75
CA GLN A 191 -13.16 -6.38 -18.84
C GLN A 191 -12.47 -5.19 -19.49
N ALA A 192 -12.04 -5.30 -20.74
CA ALA A 192 -11.41 -4.21 -21.45
C ALA A 192 -12.38 -3.02 -21.67
N ASP A 193 -13.66 -3.30 -21.91
CA ASP A 193 -14.70 -2.25 -22.00
C ASP A 193 -14.94 -1.58 -20.63
N ILE A 194 -15.15 -2.37 -19.59
CA ILE A 194 -15.30 -1.87 -18.21
C ILE A 194 -14.07 -1.06 -17.80
N GLY A 195 -12.87 -1.60 -18.02
CA GLY A 195 -11.61 -0.95 -17.71
C GLY A 195 -11.43 0.40 -18.42
N SER A 196 -11.79 0.47 -19.70
CA SER A 196 -11.69 1.72 -20.48
C SER A 196 -12.55 2.85 -19.91
N ARG A 197 -13.68 2.53 -19.28
CA ARG A 197 -14.57 3.50 -18.63
C ARG A 197 -14.16 3.79 -17.18
N MET A 198 -13.70 2.79 -16.46
CA MET A 198 -13.41 2.90 -15.04
C MET A 198 -12.03 3.48 -14.75
N THR A 199 -11.02 3.14 -15.55
CA THR A 199 -9.64 3.59 -15.35
C THR A 199 -9.47 5.09 -15.20
N PRO A 200 -10.01 5.96 -16.09
CA PRO A 200 -9.86 7.41 -15.93
C PRO A 200 -10.47 7.92 -14.63
N LEU A 201 -11.58 7.33 -14.18
CA LEU A 201 -12.25 7.70 -12.92
C LEU A 201 -11.43 7.25 -11.70
N LEU A 202 -10.79 6.08 -11.78
CA LEU A 202 -9.90 5.59 -10.72
C LEU A 202 -8.66 6.48 -10.59
N ASP A 203 -8.04 6.86 -11.72
CA ASP A 203 -6.86 7.74 -11.73
C ASP A 203 -7.20 9.09 -11.09
N GLU A 204 -8.34 9.69 -11.45
CA GLU A 204 -8.82 10.95 -10.88
C GLU A 204 -9.12 10.82 -9.37
N ALA A 205 -9.79 9.74 -8.97
CA ALA A 205 -10.12 9.48 -7.57
C ALA A 205 -8.86 9.27 -6.71
N LEU A 206 -7.89 8.47 -7.19
CA LEU A 206 -6.63 8.25 -6.49
C LEU A 206 -5.85 9.54 -6.31
N LEU A 207 -5.74 10.35 -7.36
CA LEU A 207 -5.04 11.64 -7.28
C LEU A 207 -5.75 12.60 -6.32
N SER A 208 -7.08 12.65 -6.35
CA SER A 208 -7.88 13.45 -5.42
C SER A 208 -7.67 13.03 -3.96
N MET A 209 -7.71 11.72 -3.68
CA MET A 209 -7.44 11.19 -2.34
C MET A 209 -6.00 11.48 -1.90
N TYR A 210 -5.03 11.38 -2.79
CA TYR A 210 -3.63 11.71 -2.51
C TYR A 210 -3.48 13.19 -2.12
N HIS A 211 -4.08 14.12 -2.88
CA HIS A 211 -4.03 15.55 -2.57
C HIS A 211 -4.72 15.86 -1.23
N ALA A 212 -5.84 15.23 -0.93
CA ALA A 212 -6.52 15.41 0.36
C ALA A 212 -5.65 14.94 1.54
N GLN A 213 -4.94 13.81 1.39
CA GLN A 213 -3.98 13.34 2.40
C GLN A 213 -2.81 14.32 2.57
N GLN A 214 -2.29 14.87 1.47
CA GLN A 214 -1.25 15.90 1.53
C GLN A 214 -1.73 17.16 2.25
N GLU A 215 -2.93 17.67 1.92
CA GLU A 215 -3.52 18.84 2.56
C GLU A 215 -3.65 18.62 4.07
N HIS A 216 -4.16 17.46 4.48
CA HIS A 216 -4.27 17.09 5.89
C HIS A 216 -2.90 17.10 6.59
N ALA A 217 -1.90 16.46 6.01
CA ALA A 217 -0.55 16.41 6.58
C ALA A 217 0.09 17.80 6.69
N TRP A 218 -0.06 18.63 5.65
CA TRP A 218 0.48 20.00 5.66
C TRP A 218 -0.23 20.90 6.65
N SER A 219 -1.55 20.77 6.78
CA SER A 219 -2.33 21.54 7.77
C SER A 219 -1.88 21.21 9.19
N THR A 220 -1.65 19.92 9.49
CA THR A 220 -1.13 19.49 10.80
C THR A 220 0.25 20.09 11.07
N SER A 221 1.18 20.00 10.11
CA SER A 221 2.51 20.58 10.23
C SER A 221 2.47 22.10 10.40
N ALA A 222 1.58 22.79 9.68
CA ALA A 222 1.43 24.25 9.81
C ALA A 222 0.91 24.66 11.19
N VAL A 223 0.04 23.87 11.81
CA VAL A 223 -0.40 24.10 13.20
C VAL A 223 0.79 24.00 14.15
N GLU A 224 1.60 22.97 14.04
CA GLU A 224 2.79 22.77 14.87
C GLU A 224 3.80 23.93 14.71
N ASP A 225 4.02 24.40 13.48
CA ASP A 225 4.91 25.53 13.20
C ASP A 225 4.41 26.84 13.80
N VAL A 226 3.08 27.09 13.73
CA VAL A 226 2.44 28.26 14.34
C VAL A 226 2.52 28.19 15.87
N GLU A 227 2.23 27.05 16.46
CA GLU A 227 2.35 26.84 17.91
C GLU A 227 3.77 27.10 18.38
N ALA A 228 4.77 26.54 17.67
CA ALA A 228 6.18 26.77 18.00
C ALA A 228 6.59 28.25 17.86
N ALA A 229 6.04 28.97 16.89
CA ALA A 229 6.28 30.40 16.73
C ALA A 229 5.67 31.22 17.87
N LEU A 230 4.43 30.91 18.26
CA LEU A 230 3.71 31.57 19.36
C LEU A 230 4.36 31.28 20.72
N GLU A 231 4.85 30.04 20.93
CA GLU A 231 5.61 29.68 22.14
C GLU A 231 6.90 30.49 22.25
N ARG A 232 7.67 30.60 21.16
CA ARG A 232 8.91 31.42 21.11
C ARG A 232 8.63 32.91 21.38
N ALA A 233 7.45 33.40 20.96
CA ALA A 233 7.02 34.76 21.21
C ALA A 233 6.44 34.98 22.63
N GLY A 234 6.27 33.93 23.43
CA GLY A 234 5.65 33.97 24.76
C GLY A 234 4.14 34.24 24.74
N LEU A 235 3.49 34.07 23.58
CA LEU A 235 2.06 34.34 23.38
C LEU A 235 1.18 33.10 23.59
N TYR A 236 1.77 31.91 23.59
CA TYR A 236 1.09 30.63 23.75
C TYR A 236 2.01 29.64 24.47
N ARG A 237 1.44 28.79 25.29
CA ARG A 237 2.12 27.65 25.90
C ARG A 237 1.31 26.39 25.59
N PRO A 238 1.73 25.58 24.63
CA PRO A 238 1.04 24.32 24.33
C PRO A 238 1.14 23.40 25.55
N VAL A 239 0.06 22.73 25.86
CA VAL A 239 0.07 21.61 26.81
C VAL A 239 0.69 20.44 26.06
N ARG A 240 2.02 20.29 26.17
CA ARG A 240 2.73 19.18 25.53
C ARG A 240 2.41 17.90 26.27
N ARG A 241 1.54 17.08 25.69
CA ARG A 241 1.33 15.72 26.10
C ARG A 241 2.17 14.80 25.20
N PRO A 242 2.89 13.80 25.75
CA PRO A 242 3.56 12.83 24.90
C PRO A 242 2.51 12.06 24.11
N PRO A 243 2.73 11.70 22.84
CA PRO A 243 1.83 10.82 22.11
C PRO A 243 1.75 9.45 22.77
N ALA A 244 0.70 8.70 22.48
CA ALA A 244 0.55 7.33 22.91
C ALA A 244 0.55 6.35 21.74
N VAL A 245 1.08 5.17 22.01
CA VAL A 245 0.94 3.99 21.14
C VAL A 245 0.07 2.97 21.87
N SER A 246 -0.85 2.39 21.14
CA SER A 246 -1.75 1.34 21.61
C SER A 246 -1.63 0.10 20.72
N PHE A 247 -1.62 -1.08 21.34
CA PHE A 247 -1.79 -2.35 20.66
C PHE A 247 -3.07 -3.00 21.15
N LEU A 248 -3.94 -3.36 20.22
CA LEU A 248 -5.11 -4.19 20.44
C LEU A 248 -4.85 -5.55 19.84
N ASP A 249 -5.16 -6.64 20.55
CA ASP A 249 -5.00 -8.00 20.07
C ASP A 249 -6.22 -8.85 20.44
N ILE A 250 -6.73 -9.65 19.48
CA ILE A 250 -7.93 -10.47 19.68
C ILE A 250 -7.57 -11.82 20.25
N THR A 251 -8.14 -12.16 21.39
CA THR A 251 -7.86 -13.41 22.05
C THR A 251 -8.39 -14.61 21.29
N GLY A 252 -7.48 -15.55 20.97
CA GLY A 252 -7.84 -16.82 20.37
C GLY A 252 -8.24 -16.77 18.89
N TYR A 253 -7.88 -15.70 18.19
CA TYR A 253 -8.16 -15.54 16.76
C TYR A 253 -7.56 -16.66 15.91
N THR A 254 -6.29 -17.02 16.13
CA THR A 254 -5.61 -18.10 15.39
C THR A 254 -6.36 -19.42 15.50
N ARG A 255 -6.78 -19.81 16.72
CA ARG A 255 -7.57 -21.03 16.92
C ARG A 255 -8.92 -20.98 16.20
N LEU A 256 -9.57 -19.82 16.23
CA LEU A 256 -10.88 -19.62 15.61
C LEU A 256 -10.80 -19.68 14.08
N THR A 257 -9.70 -19.18 13.49
CA THR A 257 -9.46 -19.27 12.05
C THR A 257 -9.13 -20.70 11.61
N GLU A 258 -8.37 -21.45 12.41
CA GLU A 258 -8.10 -22.87 12.17
C GLU A 258 -9.39 -23.73 12.23
N GLU A 259 -10.29 -23.43 13.17
CA GLU A 259 -11.56 -24.15 13.34
C GLU A 259 -12.60 -23.81 12.28
N ARG A 260 -12.69 -22.55 11.80
CA ARG A 260 -13.76 -22.06 10.92
C ARG A 260 -13.34 -21.79 9.47
N GLY A 261 -12.04 -21.85 9.19
CA GLY A 261 -11.46 -21.63 7.85
C GLY A 261 -11.31 -20.17 7.44
N ASP A 262 -10.67 -19.97 6.27
CA ASP A 262 -10.22 -18.67 5.79
C ASP A 262 -11.35 -17.65 5.52
N ALA A 263 -12.51 -18.12 5.05
CA ALA A 263 -13.66 -17.26 4.80
C ALA A 263 -14.20 -16.62 6.08
N ALA A 264 -14.27 -17.38 7.17
CA ALA A 264 -14.68 -16.85 8.47
C ALA A 264 -13.62 -15.90 9.06
N ALA A 265 -12.34 -16.18 8.82
CA ALA A 265 -11.25 -15.29 9.19
C ALA A 265 -11.36 -13.93 8.50
N ALA A 266 -11.60 -13.92 7.20
CA ALA A 266 -11.79 -12.69 6.41
C ALA A 266 -13.01 -11.88 6.88
N GLU A 267 -14.12 -12.54 7.22
CA GLU A 267 -15.31 -11.89 7.77
C GLU A 267 -15.02 -11.21 9.12
N LEU A 268 -14.34 -11.91 10.03
CA LEU A 268 -13.95 -11.36 11.34
C LEU A 268 -12.99 -10.18 11.19
N ALA A 269 -12.01 -10.29 10.31
CA ALA A 269 -11.10 -9.17 10.00
C ALA A 269 -11.85 -7.95 9.47
N GLY A 270 -12.85 -8.13 8.61
CA GLY A 270 -13.71 -7.06 8.12
C GLY A 270 -14.54 -6.37 9.22
N ARG A 271 -15.09 -7.14 10.16
CA ARG A 271 -15.82 -6.63 11.33
C ARG A 271 -14.89 -5.85 12.27
N LEU A 272 -13.70 -6.39 12.55
CA LEU A 272 -12.68 -5.70 13.34
C LEU A 272 -12.25 -4.40 12.67
N ALA A 273 -11.99 -4.41 11.37
CA ALA A 273 -11.63 -3.22 10.64
C ALA A 273 -12.73 -2.13 10.69
N THR A 274 -14.00 -2.52 10.73
CA THR A 274 -15.12 -1.58 10.87
C THR A 274 -15.15 -0.94 12.27
N LEU A 275 -14.98 -1.75 13.32
CA LEU A 275 -14.92 -1.28 14.71
C LEU A 275 -13.72 -0.34 14.91
N VAL A 276 -12.54 -0.72 14.42
CA VAL A 276 -11.31 0.06 14.47
C VAL A 276 -11.48 1.42 13.78
N ARG A 277 -12.05 1.45 12.58
CA ARG A 277 -12.30 2.73 11.86
C ARG A 277 -13.30 3.62 12.59
N GLY A 278 -14.30 3.05 13.25
CA GLY A 278 -15.25 3.79 14.08
C GLY A 278 -14.56 4.50 15.23
N ALA A 279 -13.87 3.75 16.08
CA ALA A 279 -13.14 4.26 17.24
C ALA A 279 -12.04 5.27 16.85
N SER A 280 -11.29 4.98 15.77
CA SER A 280 -10.24 5.87 15.28
C SER A 280 -10.80 7.24 14.85
N ARG A 281 -11.96 7.26 14.19
CA ARG A 281 -12.59 8.50 13.75
C ARG A 281 -13.12 9.33 14.93
N GLU A 282 -13.67 8.68 15.93
CA GLU A 282 -14.27 9.34 17.09
C GLU A 282 -13.20 9.93 18.02
N HIS A 283 -12.05 9.29 18.12
CA HIS A 283 -10.98 9.63 19.06
C HIS A 283 -9.68 10.08 18.37
N GLU A 284 -9.74 10.56 17.14
CA GLU A 284 -8.57 11.08 16.38
C GLU A 284 -7.37 10.12 16.37
N GLY A 285 -7.63 8.81 16.49
CA GLY A 285 -6.62 7.78 16.47
C GLY A 285 -6.24 7.38 15.04
N GLN A 286 -4.97 7.10 14.83
CA GLN A 286 -4.47 6.59 13.55
C GLN A 286 -4.13 5.11 13.67
N PRO A 287 -4.87 4.18 13.02
CA PRO A 287 -4.43 2.81 12.88
C PRO A 287 -3.22 2.78 11.96
N VAL A 288 -2.08 2.34 12.49
CA VAL A 288 -0.78 2.40 11.79
C VAL A 288 -0.56 1.15 10.97
N LYS A 289 -0.73 -0.01 11.61
CA LYS A 289 -0.53 -1.30 10.95
C LYS A 289 -1.36 -2.42 11.58
N TRP A 290 -1.68 -3.37 10.73
CA TRP A 290 -2.33 -4.62 11.11
C TRP A 290 -1.27 -5.70 11.33
N LEU A 291 -1.40 -6.46 12.41
CA LEU A 291 -0.46 -7.49 12.85
C LEU A 291 -1.19 -8.84 12.99
N GLY A 292 -1.75 -9.32 11.87
CA GLY A 292 -2.63 -10.49 11.90
C GLY A 292 -3.97 -10.16 12.54
N ASP A 293 -4.19 -10.61 13.76
CA ASP A 293 -5.36 -10.37 14.61
C ASP A 293 -5.23 -9.14 15.54
N GLY A 294 -4.10 -8.44 15.44
CA GLY A 294 -3.83 -7.23 16.21
C GLY A 294 -3.75 -5.98 15.37
N VAL A 295 -3.93 -4.83 16.02
CA VAL A 295 -3.79 -3.51 15.40
C VAL A 295 -2.96 -2.61 16.29
N MET A 296 -1.97 -1.95 15.67
CA MET A 296 -1.21 -0.88 16.30
C MET A 296 -1.83 0.47 15.96
N PHE A 297 -1.99 1.33 16.97
CA PHE A 297 -2.48 2.70 16.82
C PHE A 297 -1.47 3.71 17.33
N TYR A 298 -1.54 4.88 16.73
CA TYR A 298 -0.92 6.10 17.22
C TYR A 298 -2.00 7.10 17.60
N PHE A 299 -1.85 7.76 18.77
CA PHE A 299 -2.71 8.82 19.26
C PHE A 299 -1.86 10.04 19.63
N PRO A 300 -2.13 11.22 19.06
CA PRO A 300 -1.47 12.46 19.49
C PRO A 300 -1.74 12.77 20.97
N ASN A 301 -2.94 12.42 21.47
CA ASN A 301 -3.35 12.59 22.85
C ASN A 301 -3.58 11.21 23.51
N PRO A 302 -2.89 10.88 24.61
CA PRO A 302 -3.06 9.60 25.29
C PRO A 302 -4.48 9.32 25.80
N GLY A 303 -5.23 10.36 26.19
CA GLY A 303 -6.60 10.22 26.66
C GLY A 303 -7.53 9.66 25.58
N ASP A 304 -7.38 10.15 24.37
CA ASP A 304 -8.14 9.66 23.22
C ASP A 304 -7.83 8.19 22.93
N GLY A 305 -6.57 7.79 23.14
CA GLY A 305 -6.15 6.39 23.06
C GLY A 305 -6.82 5.50 24.10
N VAL A 306 -7.02 6.00 25.32
CA VAL A 306 -7.74 5.26 26.39
C VAL A 306 -9.23 5.13 26.03
N LEU A 307 -9.88 6.22 25.62
CA LEU A 307 -11.29 6.19 25.24
C LEU A 307 -11.56 5.29 24.04
N ALA A 308 -10.72 5.39 23.00
CA ALA A 308 -10.79 4.50 21.84
C ALA A 308 -10.64 3.03 22.21
N ALA A 309 -9.69 2.70 23.09
CA ALA A 309 -9.48 1.35 23.57
C ALA A 309 -10.69 0.78 24.32
N LEU A 310 -11.30 1.60 25.17
CA LEU A 310 -12.52 1.22 25.91
C LEU A 310 -13.68 0.98 24.94
N ASP A 311 -13.92 1.88 23.97
CA ASP A 311 -14.98 1.71 22.97
C ASP A 311 -14.78 0.45 22.13
N MET A 312 -13.55 0.17 21.74
CA MET A 312 -13.23 -1.04 20.98
C MET A 312 -13.49 -2.31 21.81
N VAL A 313 -12.97 -2.39 23.04
CA VAL A 313 -13.16 -3.57 23.89
C VAL A 313 -14.62 -3.80 24.23
N GLU A 314 -15.38 -2.75 24.52
CA GLU A 314 -16.81 -2.83 24.81
C GLU A 314 -17.67 -3.12 23.57
N GLY A 315 -17.22 -2.68 22.39
CA GLY A 315 -17.93 -2.90 21.13
C GLY A 315 -17.76 -4.28 20.50
N LEU A 316 -16.71 -5.04 20.91
CA LEU A 316 -16.41 -6.36 20.33
C LEU A 316 -17.57 -7.37 20.41
N PRO A 317 -18.29 -7.52 21.54
CA PRO A 317 -19.41 -8.46 21.62
C PRO A 317 -20.54 -8.12 20.66
N ALA A 318 -20.87 -6.84 20.51
CA ALA A 318 -21.91 -6.38 19.59
C ALA A 318 -21.50 -6.59 18.12
N ALA A 319 -20.21 -6.54 17.81
CA ALA A 319 -19.66 -6.86 16.49
C ALA A 319 -19.53 -8.38 16.26
N GLY A 320 -19.86 -9.22 17.23
CA GLY A 320 -19.69 -10.69 17.14
C GLY A 320 -18.22 -11.12 17.08
N LEU A 321 -17.34 -10.33 17.69
CA LEU A 321 -15.91 -10.59 17.78
C LEU A 321 -15.53 -11.20 19.12
N PRO A 322 -14.46 -12.01 19.19
CA PRO A 322 -13.91 -12.47 20.46
C PRO A 322 -13.40 -11.32 21.32
N PRO A 323 -13.22 -11.52 22.64
CA PRO A 323 -12.62 -10.50 23.49
C PRO A 323 -11.23 -10.10 23.00
N ALA A 324 -10.90 -8.82 23.10
CA ALA A 324 -9.54 -8.34 22.89
C ALA A 324 -8.92 -7.83 24.19
N HIS A 325 -7.63 -7.60 24.16
CA HIS A 325 -6.89 -6.93 25.19
C HIS A 325 -6.07 -5.78 24.59
N VAL A 326 -5.84 -4.75 25.40
CA VAL A 326 -5.18 -3.54 24.91
C VAL A 326 -4.09 -3.12 25.88
N GLY A 327 -2.93 -2.77 25.30
CA GLY A 327 -1.82 -2.15 26.02
C GLY A 327 -1.50 -0.78 25.47
N ILE A 328 -1.41 0.24 26.34
CA ILE A 328 -1.14 1.64 25.96
C ILE A 328 0.05 2.17 26.74
N HIS A 329 0.97 2.83 26.02
CA HIS A 329 2.08 3.56 26.62
C HIS A 329 2.25 4.92 25.96
N ALA A 330 2.53 5.95 26.78
CA ALA A 330 2.77 7.31 26.31
C ALA A 330 4.27 7.64 26.39
N GLY A 331 4.79 8.23 25.32
CA GLY A 331 6.20 8.61 25.23
C GLY A 331 6.61 9.00 23.81
N PRO A 332 7.87 9.43 23.63
CA PRO A 332 8.36 9.83 22.32
C PRO A 332 8.41 8.63 21.35
N VAL A 333 8.06 8.90 20.11
CA VAL A 333 8.14 7.94 18.99
C VAL A 333 8.92 8.55 17.83
N VAL A 334 9.49 7.71 16.98
CA VAL A 334 10.13 8.09 15.74
C VAL A 334 9.26 7.61 14.60
N PHE A 335 8.80 8.53 13.74
CA PHE A 335 8.09 8.19 12.51
C PHE A 335 9.11 8.04 11.37
N GLN A 336 9.13 6.91 10.70
CA GLN A 336 9.99 6.64 9.56
C GLN A 336 9.31 5.65 8.61
N GLU A 337 9.34 5.96 7.31
CA GLU A 337 8.82 5.08 6.24
C GLU A 337 7.37 4.61 6.45
N GLY A 338 6.52 5.52 6.97
CA GLY A 338 5.11 5.22 7.21
C GLY A 338 4.82 4.40 8.47
N ASP A 339 5.83 4.13 9.32
CA ASP A 339 5.70 3.39 10.57
C ASP A 339 6.27 4.17 11.76
N TYR A 340 5.86 3.79 12.96
CA TYR A 340 6.38 4.34 14.21
C TYR A 340 7.32 3.36 14.89
N PHE A 341 8.44 3.87 15.37
CA PHE A 341 9.49 3.11 16.02
C PHE A 341 9.86 3.73 17.39
N GLY A 342 10.47 2.91 18.21
CA GLY A 342 11.07 3.35 19.46
C GLY A 342 10.65 2.54 20.66
N ARG A 343 11.20 2.96 21.82
CA ARG A 343 10.92 2.27 23.10
C ARG A 343 9.42 2.29 23.46
N THR A 344 8.73 3.38 23.15
CA THR A 344 7.28 3.55 23.40
C THR A 344 6.47 2.47 22.69
N VAL A 345 6.77 2.20 21.41
CA VAL A 345 6.11 1.15 20.63
C VAL A 345 6.34 -0.23 21.25
N ASN A 346 7.59 -0.54 21.61
CA ASN A 346 7.95 -1.82 22.20
C ASN A 346 7.28 -2.04 23.56
N ILE A 347 7.20 -1.00 24.40
CA ILE A 347 6.55 -1.08 25.70
C ILE A 347 5.05 -1.33 25.54
N ALA A 348 4.36 -0.57 24.69
CA ALA A 348 2.93 -0.75 24.44
C ALA A 348 2.61 -2.18 23.97
N ALA A 349 3.41 -2.74 23.06
CA ALA A 349 3.28 -4.13 22.63
C ALA A 349 3.42 -5.13 23.79
N ARG A 350 4.41 -4.94 24.67
CA ARG A 350 4.61 -5.82 25.84
C ARG A 350 3.50 -5.70 26.88
N ILE A 351 2.88 -4.52 27.02
CA ILE A 351 1.72 -4.35 27.88
C ILE A 351 0.52 -5.11 27.31
N ALA A 352 0.29 -5.03 26.00
CA ALA A 352 -0.76 -5.80 25.35
C ALA A 352 -0.55 -7.30 25.54
N GLU A 353 0.67 -7.83 25.34
CA GLU A 353 0.99 -9.25 25.62
C GLU A 353 0.73 -9.67 27.08
N TYR A 354 0.83 -8.74 28.03
CA TYR A 354 0.60 -9.01 29.44
C TYR A 354 -0.89 -8.94 29.83
N ALA A 355 -1.67 -8.12 29.13
CA ALA A 355 -3.07 -7.88 29.40
C ALA A 355 -3.92 -9.13 29.19
N ARG A 356 -4.97 -9.29 29.99
CA ARG A 356 -5.94 -10.39 29.88
C ARG A 356 -7.08 -10.02 28.93
N PRO A 357 -7.80 -11.01 28.40
CA PRO A 357 -8.98 -10.76 27.59
C PRO A 357 -9.97 -9.80 28.28
N GLY A 358 -10.35 -8.75 27.58
CA GLY A 358 -11.24 -7.69 28.08
C GLY A 358 -10.55 -6.59 28.91
N GLU A 359 -9.23 -6.66 29.10
CA GLU A 359 -8.48 -5.64 29.84
C GLU A 359 -7.92 -4.56 28.92
N VAL A 360 -7.98 -3.32 29.39
CA VAL A 360 -7.22 -2.18 28.87
C VAL A 360 -6.22 -1.76 29.93
N LEU A 361 -4.93 -1.93 29.62
CA LEU A 361 -3.82 -1.62 30.51
C LEU A 361 -3.04 -0.41 30.01
N VAL A 362 -2.74 0.50 30.91
CA VAL A 362 -1.99 1.73 30.64
C VAL A 362 -0.84 1.89 31.61
N THR A 363 0.19 2.61 31.22
CA THR A 363 1.30 2.97 32.12
C THR A 363 0.99 4.22 32.91
N GLN A 364 1.81 4.49 33.95
CA GLN A 364 1.71 5.71 34.74
C GLN A 364 1.86 6.97 33.86
N GLU A 365 2.72 6.93 32.84
CA GLU A 365 2.92 8.06 31.92
C GLU A 365 1.62 8.42 31.15
N VAL A 366 0.76 7.44 30.84
CA VAL A 366 -0.56 7.69 30.27
C VAL A 366 -1.46 8.37 31.30
N VAL A 367 -1.50 7.88 32.53
CA VAL A 367 -2.31 8.46 33.62
C VAL A 367 -1.88 9.89 33.91
N ASP A 368 -0.58 10.16 33.98
CA ASP A 368 -0.02 11.49 34.27
C ASP A 368 -0.27 12.51 33.14
N ALA A 369 -0.34 12.01 31.90
CA ALA A 369 -0.51 12.86 30.71
C ALA A 369 -1.98 13.18 30.39
N THR A 370 -2.94 12.58 31.08
CA THR A 370 -4.36 12.66 30.72
C THR A 370 -5.23 13.01 31.91
N ASP A 371 -6.35 13.69 31.61
CA ASP A 371 -7.45 13.84 32.51
C ASP A 371 -8.49 12.76 32.13
N LEU A 372 -8.55 11.69 32.93
CA LEU A 372 -9.41 10.53 32.67
C LEU A 372 -10.77 10.66 33.36
N ASP A 373 -11.43 11.82 33.18
CA ASP A 373 -12.78 12.05 33.72
C ASP A 373 -13.75 10.98 33.17
N GLY A 374 -14.47 10.33 34.08
CA GLY A 374 -15.43 9.29 33.72
C GLY A 374 -14.78 7.94 33.38
N VAL A 375 -13.52 7.71 33.78
CA VAL A 375 -12.83 6.42 33.66
C VAL A 375 -12.32 5.98 35.04
N ASP A 376 -12.63 4.77 35.44
CA ASP A 376 -12.07 4.15 36.62
C ASP A 376 -10.65 3.69 36.36
N VAL A 377 -9.68 4.22 37.11
CA VAL A 377 -8.27 3.85 37.02
C VAL A 377 -7.89 3.05 38.26
N THR A 378 -7.46 1.81 38.09
CA THR A 378 -7.06 0.92 39.19
C THR A 378 -5.60 0.53 39.04
N ALA A 379 -4.77 0.87 40.00
CA ALA A 379 -3.35 0.50 40.02
C ALA A 379 -3.20 -1.02 40.18
N ILE A 380 -2.41 -1.61 39.25
CA ILE A 380 -1.98 -3.03 39.34
C ILE A 380 -0.66 -3.09 40.09
N GLY A 381 0.21 -2.12 39.91
CA GLY A 381 1.53 -2.01 40.55
C GLY A 381 2.67 -2.16 39.55
N PRO A 382 3.91 -2.27 40.05
CA PRO A 382 5.09 -2.45 39.22
C PRO A 382 5.13 -3.88 38.63
N ILE A 383 5.16 -3.96 37.32
CA ILE A 383 5.21 -5.22 36.55
C ILE A 383 6.49 -5.32 35.78
N GLU A 384 7.18 -6.46 35.89
CA GLU A 384 8.31 -6.79 35.03
C GLU A 384 7.81 -7.33 33.70
N LEU A 385 8.12 -6.63 32.59
CA LEU A 385 7.78 -7.04 31.24
C LEU A 385 9.03 -7.55 30.50
N LYS A 386 8.87 -8.59 29.71
CA LYS A 386 9.97 -9.20 28.97
C LYS A 386 10.64 -8.18 28.04
N GLY A 387 11.98 -7.99 28.21
CA GLY A 387 12.76 -7.06 27.39
C GLY A 387 12.64 -5.59 27.79
N VAL A 388 11.96 -5.29 28.89
CA VAL A 388 11.92 -3.96 29.51
C VAL A 388 12.83 -3.96 30.74
N SER A 389 13.79 -3.04 30.78
CA SER A 389 14.89 -3.02 31.77
C SER A 389 14.46 -2.68 33.20
N GLN A 390 13.30 -2.07 33.39
CA GLN A 390 12.77 -1.67 34.69
C GLN A 390 11.29 -2.04 34.80
N PRO A 391 10.81 -2.41 35.99
CA PRO A 391 9.38 -2.62 36.23
C PRO A 391 8.59 -1.35 35.88
N LEU A 392 7.44 -1.52 35.22
CA LEU A 392 6.53 -0.44 34.87
C LEU A 392 5.31 -0.43 35.80
N SER A 393 4.92 0.73 36.28
CA SER A 393 3.66 0.91 37.00
C SER A 393 2.50 0.82 36.03
N LEU A 394 1.74 -0.27 36.09
CA LEU A 394 0.59 -0.51 35.23
C LEU A 394 -0.72 -0.21 35.97
N HIS A 395 -1.68 0.26 35.21
CA HIS A 395 -3.04 0.52 35.65
C HIS A 395 -4.03 -0.16 34.72
N SER A 396 -5.08 -0.73 35.27
CA SER A 396 -6.26 -1.14 34.50
C SER A 396 -7.23 0.02 34.43
N VAL A 397 -7.76 0.27 33.24
CA VAL A 397 -8.77 1.31 33.01
C VAL A 397 -10.06 0.69 32.51
N ARG A 398 -11.21 1.23 32.98
CA ARG A 398 -12.55 0.78 32.60
C ARG A 398 -13.56 1.92 32.75
N ARG A 399 -14.68 1.82 32.10
CA ARG A 399 -15.80 2.72 32.39
C ARG A 399 -16.43 2.39 33.75
N PRO A 400 -16.93 3.40 34.49
CA PRO A 400 -17.71 3.16 35.68
C PRO A 400 -18.94 2.32 35.35
N GLY A 401 -19.24 1.32 36.16
CA GLY A 401 -20.39 0.43 36.00
C GLY A 401 -21.74 1.12 36.28
#